data_91593aaa8c5db58d14311a2b3c945873
#
_entry.id   91593aaa8c5db58d14311a2b3c945873
#
_cell.length_a   1.000
_cell.length_b   1.000
_cell.length_c   1.000
_cell.angle_alpha   90.00
_cell.angle_beta   90.00
_cell.angle_gamma   90.00
#
_symmetry.space_group_name_H-M   'P 1'
#
loop_
_entity.id
_entity.type
_entity.pdbx_description
1 polymer ?
#
loop_
_entity_poly.entity_id
_entity_poly.type
_entity_poly.pdbx_seq_one_letter_code
_entity_poly.pdbx_strand_id
1 'polypeptide(L)'
;MIEVQHLTKRYGRVTAVQDVSFRVERGEILGFLGPNGAGKTTTMRILTGYMPATAGKAIVAGFDVFDKPLEAKRRTGYLPETPPLYPDMTVREYLSFVASLKGIPSRERRSRVAAAMERTRVADMAERHCGKLSKGYRQRVGLAQAIIHNPDVLILDEPTAGLDPKQIIETRALIKELAGSHTIILSTHILP
;
A
#
# COMPACT_ATOMS: atom_id res chain seq x y z
N MET A 1 -11.45 3.71 11.29
CA MET A 1 -10.08 3.15 11.27
C MET A 1 -9.05 4.16 10.76
N ILE A 2 -9.41 4.99 9.78
CA ILE A 2 -8.59 6.10 9.30
C ILE A 2 -9.38 7.37 9.46
N GLU A 3 -8.76 8.44 9.94
CA GLU A 3 -9.39 9.74 10.11
C GLU A 3 -8.45 10.83 9.63
N VAL A 4 -8.95 11.70 8.78
CA VAL A 4 -8.22 12.82 8.21
C VAL A 4 -9.01 14.10 8.49
N GLN A 5 -8.35 15.08 9.09
CA GLN A 5 -8.95 16.34 9.53
C GLN A 5 -8.20 17.51 8.94
N HIS A 6 -8.86 18.30 8.10
CA HIS A 6 -8.35 19.56 7.52
C HIS A 6 -6.97 19.43 6.88
N LEU A 7 -6.70 18.29 6.22
CA LEU A 7 -5.39 17.96 5.68
C LEU A 7 -5.03 18.91 4.55
N THR A 8 -3.90 19.59 4.70
CA THR A 8 -3.35 20.50 3.69
C THR A 8 -1.89 20.19 3.44
N LYS A 9 -1.48 20.16 2.16
CA LYS A 9 -0.09 20.03 1.75
C LYS A 9 0.27 21.08 0.70
N ARG A 10 1.29 21.87 1.02
CA ARG A 10 1.86 22.87 0.12
C ARG A 10 3.32 22.54 -0.21
N TYR A 11 3.72 22.74 -1.45
CA TYR A 11 5.10 22.70 -1.92
C TYR A 11 5.46 24.09 -2.46
N GLY A 12 6.07 24.89 -1.60
CA GLY A 12 6.28 26.31 -1.89
C GLY A 12 4.96 27.03 -2.17
N ARG A 13 4.77 27.50 -3.42
CA ARG A 13 3.54 28.19 -3.84
C ARG A 13 2.44 27.25 -4.36
N VAL A 14 2.74 25.97 -4.55
CA VAL A 14 1.77 24.99 -5.09
C VAL A 14 1.06 24.30 -3.94
N THR A 15 -0.26 24.37 -3.90
CA THR A 15 -1.10 23.60 -2.97
C THR A 15 -1.50 22.30 -3.64
N ALA A 16 -0.95 21.18 -3.17
CA ALA A 16 -1.23 19.85 -3.71
C ALA A 16 -2.45 19.18 -3.07
N VAL A 17 -2.72 19.48 -1.80
CA VAL A 17 -3.90 19.02 -1.05
C VAL A 17 -4.39 20.22 -0.24
N GLN A 18 -5.69 20.51 -0.29
CA GLN A 18 -6.27 21.67 0.40
C GLN A 18 -7.49 21.26 1.21
N ASP A 19 -7.38 21.39 2.53
CA ASP A 19 -8.48 21.26 3.51
C ASP A 19 -9.33 19.99 3.33
N VAL A 20 -8.67 18.83 3.18
CA VAL A 20 -9.36 17.55 2.96
C VAL A 20 -9.66 16.89 4.30
N SER A 21 -10.92 16.51 4.49
CA SER A 21 -11.39 15.76 5.67
C SER A 21 -12.22 14.57 5.23
N PHE A 22 -11.94 13.39 5.79
CA PHE A 22 -12.71 12.17 5.57
C PHE A 22 -12.42 11.14 6.67
N ARG A 23 -13.29 10.13 6.75
CA ARG A 23 -13.15 9.00 7.66
C ARG A 23 -13.39 7.69 6.91
N VAL A 24 -12.66 6.65 7.31
CA VAL A 24 -12.82 5.28 6.79
C VAL A 24 -12.99 4.35 7.98
N GLU A 25 -14.10 3.64 8.02
CA GLU A 25 -14.38 2.69 9.08
C GLU A 25 -13.59 1.37 8.88
N ARG A 26 -13.59 0.55 9.90
CA ARG A 26 -12.89 -0.74 9.84
C ARG A 26 -13.53 -1.66 8.79
N GLY A 27 -12.69 -2.22 7.90
CA GLY A 27 -13.14 -3.13 6.85
C GLY A 27 -13.70 -2.46 5.60
N GLU A 28 -13.77 -1.13 5.56
CA GLU A 28 -14.19 -0.40 4.36
C GLU A 28 -13.09 -0.32 3.31
N ILE A 29 -13.53 -0.18 2.05
CA ILE A 29 -12.68 0.19 0.93
C ILE A 29 -13.06 1.61 0.50
N LEU A 30 -12.13 2.56 0.65
CA LEU A 30 -12.29 3.91 0.14
C LEU A 30 -11.46 4.10 -1.13
N GLY A 31 -12.11 4.47 -2.24
CA GLY A 31 -11.48 4.84 -3.50
C GLY A 31 -11.27 6.34 -3.65
N PHE A 32 -10.03 6.77 -3.83
CA PHE A 32 -9.69 8.13 -4.26
C PHE A 32 -9.71 8.19 -5.78
N LEU A 33 -10.75 8.79 -6.34
CA LEU A 33 -10.89 8.98 -7.77
C LEU A 33 -10.50 10.41 -8.15
N GLY A 34 -9.79 10.58 -9.24
CA GLY A 34 -9.44 11.90 -9.78
C GLY A 34 -8.32 11.86 -10.80
N PRO A 35 -8.15 12.95 -11.58
CA PRO A 35 -7.09 13.06 -12.57
C PRO A 35 -5.70 13.07 -11.94
N ASN A 36 -4.68 12.97 -12.79
CA ASN A 36 -3.30 13.17 -12.36
C ASN A 36 -3.12 14.60 -11.82
N GLY A 37 -2.34 14.75 -10.74
CA GLY A 37 -2.16 16.04 -10.07
C GLY A 37 -3.25 16.43 -9.06
N ALA A 38 -4.32 15.64 -8.89
CA ALA A 38 -5.39 15.91 -7.90
C ALA A 38 -4.97 15.68 -6.43
N GLY A 39 -3.69 15.42 -6.14
CA GLY A 39 -3.21 15.23 -4.76
C GLY A 39 -3.36 13.82 -4.20
N LYS A 40 -3.83 12.83 -4.97
CA LYS A 40 -4.04 11.45 -4.51
C LYS A 40 -2.79 10.85 -3.90
N THR A 41 -1.71 10.73 -4.67
CA THR A 41 -0.41 10.21 -4.19
C THR A 41 0.16 11.01 -3.03
N THR A 42 -0.03 12.34 -3.03
CA THR A 42 0.40 13.19 -1.89
C THR A 42 -0.34 12.81 -0.62
N THR A 43 -1.65 12.62 -0.70
CA THR A 43 -2.46 12.16 0.44
C THR A 43 -2.01 10.78 0.92
N MET A 44 -1.81 9.81 0.00
CA MET A 44 -1.31 8.46 0.35
C MET A 44 0.04 8.53 1.07
N ARG A 45 0.97 9.36 0.58
CA ARG A 45 2.29 9.54 1.20
C ARG A 45 2.22 10.16 2.60
N ILE A 46 1.26 11.05 2.85
CA ILE A 46 1.03 11.59 4.21
C ILE A 46 0.48 10.49 5.12
N LEU A 47 -0.55 9.75 4.68
CA LEU A 47 -1.15 8.67 5.47
C LEU A 47 -0.16 7.54 5.82
N THR A 48 0.83 7.29 4.96
CA THR A 48 1.89 6.30 5.22
C THR A 48 3.03 6.84 6.09
N GLY A 49 2.97 8.12 6.49
CA GLY A 49 4.05 8.77 7.23
C GLY A 49 5.35 8.93 6.41
N TYR A 50 5.25 8.92 5.07
CA TYR A 50 6.39 9.18 4.19
C TYR A 50 6.77 10.66 4.18
N MET A 51 5.80 11.55 4.30
CA MET A 51 6.00 12.99 4.39
C MET A 51 5.00 13.64 5.36
N PRO A 52 5.37 14.75 6.02
CA PRO A 52 4.44 15.48 6.87
C PRO A 52 3.44 16.31 6.06
N ALA A 53 2.25 16.50 6.62
CA ALA A 53 1.32 17.53 6.17
C ALA A 53 1.87 18.95 6.45
N THR A 54 1.35 19.95 5.74
CA THR A 54 1.61 21.37 6.07
C THR A 54 0.69 21.85 7.19
N ALA A 55 -0.57 21.34 7.19
CA ALA A 55 -1.56 21.58 8.24
C ALA A 55 -2.57 20.42 8.27
N GLY A 56 -3.34 20.35 9.34
CA GLY A 56 -4.31 19.29 9.56
C GLY A 56 -3.70 18.06 10.22
N LYS A 57 -4.49 16.99 10.34
CA LYS A 57 -4.15 15.80 11.09
C LYS A 57 -4.53 14.54 10.31
N ALA A 58 -3.73 13.49 10.44
CA ALA A 58 -4.03 12.17 9.89
C ALA A 58 -3.79 11.09 10.94
N ILE A 59 -4.82 10.30 11.22
CA ILE A 59 -4.80 9.20 12.18
C ILE A 59 -5.01 7.89 11.39
N VAL A 60 -4.12 6.94 11.56
CA VAL A 60 -4.19 5.61 10.93
C VAL A 60 -4.10 4.54 11.99
N ALA A 61 -5.07 3.63 12.01
CA ALA A 61 -5.17 2.55 13.00
C ALA A 61 -5.13 3.06 14.46
N GLY A 62 -5.67 4.27 14.72
CA GLY A 62 -5.70 4.90 16.04
C GLY A 62 -4.44 5.68 16.41
N PHE A 63 -3.45 5.77 15.51
CA PHE A 63 -2.20 6.49 15.73
C PHE A 63 -2.08 7.69 14.80
N ASP A 64 -1.75 8.85 15.36
CA ASP A 64 -1.35 10.00 14.56
C ASP A 64 -0.08 9.66 13.79
N VAL A 65 -0.09 9.86 12.47
CA VAL A 65 1.02 9.46 11.59
C VAL A 65 2.26 10.33 11.77
N PHE A 66 2.11 11.50 12.37
CA PHE A 66 3.20 12.42 12.65
C PHE A 66 3.77 12.23 14.06
N ASP A 67 2.90 12.14 15.07
CA ASP A 67 3.30 12.02 16.47
C ASP A 67 3.78 10.59 16.82
N LYS A 68 3.16 9.57 16.20
CA LYS A 68 3.44 8.15 16.44
C LYS A 68 3.73 7.39 15.14
N PRO A 69 4.74 7.81 14.36
CA PRO A 69 4.96 7.27 13.01
C PRO A 69 5.31 5.78 12.98
N LEU A 70 6.02 5.26 13.97
CA LEU A 70 6.40 3.85 14.02
C LEU A 70 5.20 2.94 14.28
N GLU A 71 4.33 3.35 15.20
CA GLU A 71 3.09 2.64 15.54
C GLU A 71 2.14 2.61 14.33
N ALA A 72 1.95 3.75 13.68
CA ALA A 72 1.15 3.84 12.45
C ALA A 72 1.73 2.96 11.33
N LYS A 73 3.05 3.00 11.09
CA LYS A 73 3.73 2.19 10.06
C LYS A 73 3.66 0.69 10.33
N ARG A 74 3.69 0.26 11.60
CA ARG A 74 3.52 -1.16 11.96
C ARG A 74 2.14 -1.69 11.63
N ARG A 75 1.12 -0.82 11.61
CA ARG A 75 -0.28 -1.16 11.32
C ARG A 75 -0.67 -0.90 9.86
N THR A 76 0.27 -0.40 9.06
CA THR A 76 0.01 0.02 7.68
C THR A 76 0.85 -0.78 6.70
N GLY A 77 0.19 -1.36 5.68
CA GLY A 77 0.82 -1.85 4.47
C GLY A 77 0.70 -0.81 3.36
N TYR A 78 1.76 -0.61 2.60
CA TYR A 78 1.77 0.38 1.52
C TYR A 78 2.27 -0.23 0.22
N LEU A 79 1.49 -0.05 -0.83
CA LEU A 79 1.85 -0.31 -2.22
C LEU A 79 1.93 1.03 -2.96
N PRO A 80 3.11 1.56 -3.27
CA PRO A 80 3.24 2.71 -4.17
C PRO A 80 2.96 2.31 -5.61
N GLU A 81 2.65 3.28 -6.48
CA GLU A 81 2.43 3.08 -7.91
C GLU A 81 3.52 2.22 -8.58
N THR A 82 4.79 2.48 -8.22
CA THR A 82 5.93 1.65 -8.62
C THR A 82 6.49 0.96 -7.38
N PRO A 83 6.30 -0.35 -7.21
CA PRO A 83 6.84 -1.08 -6.08
C PRO A 83 8.37 -1.04 -6.04
N PRO A 84 9.00 -0.72 -4.89
CA PRO A 84 10.44 -0.61 -4.74
C PRO A 84 11.09 -1.99 -4.60
N LEU A 85 11.04 -2.80 -5.66
CA LEU A 85 11.63 -4.14 -5.67
C LEU A 85 13.13 -4.07 -5.91
N TYR A 86 13.90 -4.96 -5.28
CA TYR A 86 15.32 -5.14 -5.55
C TYR A 86 15.51 -6.10 -6.74
N PRO A 87 16.00 -5.63 -7.91
CA PRO A 87 16.04 -6.41 -9.15
C PRO A 87 16.84 -7.71 -9.04
N ASP A 88 17.90 -7.70 -8.25
CA ASP A 88 18.85 -8.81 -8.08
C ASP A 88 18.40 -9.85 -7.04
N MET A 89 17.34 -9.59 -6.29
CA MET A 89 16.75 -10.54 -5.37
C MET A 89 15.68 -11.38 -6.08
N THR A 90 15.58 -12.66 -5.70
CA THR A 90 14.38 -13.45 -6.01
C THR A 90 13.16 -12.93 -5.24
N VAL A 91 11.96 -13.27 -5.67
CA VAL A 91 10.72 -12.89 -4.97
C VAL A 91 10.77 -13.35 -3.52
N ARG A 92 11.20 -14.59 -3.27
CA ARG A 92 11.32 -15.16 -1.92
C ARG A 92 12.33 -14.41 -1.06
N GLU A 93 13.50 -14.09 -1.59
CA GLU A 93 14.54 -13.34 -0.88
C GLU A 93 14.06 -11.93 -0.53
N TYR A 94 13.45 -11.24 -1.49
CA TYR A 94 12.89 -9.90 -1.29
C TYR A 94 11.81 -9.90 -0.19
N LEU A 95 10.85 -10.82 -0.26
CA LEU A 95 9.79 -10.91 0.76
C LEU A 95 10.34 -11.33 2.13
N SER A 96 11.36 -12.18 2.18
CA SER A 96 12.04 -12.55 3.43
C SER A 96 12.78 -11.36 4.05
N PHE A 97 13.41 -10.54 3.22
CA PHE A 97 14.05 -9.31 3.65
C PHE A 97 13.01 -8.31 4.21
N VAL A 98 11.90 -8.09 3.50
CA VAL A 98 10.81 -7.22 3.97
C VAL A 98 10.23 -7.74 5.28
N ALA A 99 9.99 -9.05 5.40
CA ALA A 99 9.50 -9.66 6.65
C ALA A 99 10.44 -9.37 7.84
N SER A 100 11.76 -9.38 7.58
CA SER A 100 12.75 -9.01 8.58
C SER A 100 12.65 -7.54 8.99
N LEU A 101 12.54 -6.63 8.02
CA LEU A 101 12.39 -5.19 8.26
C LEU A 101 11.10 -4.86 9.03
N LYS A 102 10.03 -5.63 8.79
CA LYS A 102 8.75 -5.50 9.50
C LYS A 102 8.77 -6.12 10.90
N GLY A 103 9.91 -6.67 11.34
CA GLY A 103 10.07 -7.22 12.68
C GLY A 103 9.45 -8.60 12.88
N ILE A 104 9.13 -9.32 11.79
CA ILE A 104 8.59 -10.68 11.90
C ILE A 104 9.69 -11.61 12.46
N PRO A 105 9.41 -12.37 13.54
CA PRO A 105 10.38 -13.29 14.12
C PRO A 105 10.91 -14.31 13.10
N SER A 106 12.19 -14.66 13.14
CA SER A 106 12.83 -15.55 12.15
C SER A 106 12.11 -16.89 11.99
N ARG A 107 11.59 -17.45 13.09
CA ARG A 107 10.81 -18.70 13.09
C ARG A 107 9.50 -18.62 12.30
N GLU A 108 8.93 -17.40 12.12
CA GLU A 108 7.64 -17.17 11.43
C GLU A 108 7.81 -16.67 10.00
N ARG A 109 9.00 -16.17 9.61
CA ARG A 109 9.22 -15.53 8.31
C ARG A 109 8.89 -16.45 7.14
N ARG A 110 9.35 -17.70 7.19
CA ARG A 110 9.13 -18.66 6.10
C ARG A 110 7.63 -18.89 5.84
N SER A 111 6.85 -19.08 6.88
CA SER A 111 5.40 -19.29 6.77
C SER A 111 4.67 -18.00 6.32
N ARG A 112 5.07 -16.85 6.84
CA ARG A 112 4.49 -15.55 6.44
C ARG A 112 4.78 -15.20 4.99
N VAL A 113 6.01 -15.45 4.52
CA VAL A 113 6.40 -15.27 3.12
C VAL A 113 5.59 -16.19 2.21
N ALA A 114 5.50 -17.48 2.54
CA ALA A 114 4.70 -18.43 1.77
C ALA A 114 3.22 -18.01 1.70
N ALA A 115 2.61 -17.67 2.83
CA ALA A 115 1.23 -17.22 2.88
C ALA A 115 0.98 -15.92 2.07
N ALA A 116 1.91 -14.96 2.13
CA ALA A 116 1.81 -13.73 1.34
C ALA A 116 1.90 -14.02 -0.15
N MET A 117 2.83 -14.88 -0.59
CA MET A 117 2.97 -15.29 -2.00
C MET A 117 1.71 -16.00 -2.51
N GLU A 118 1.14 -16.92 -1.74
CA GLU A 118 -0.11 -17.61 -2.10
C GLU A 118 -1.28 -16.63 -2.23
N ARG A 119 -1.49 -15.79 -1.21
CA ARG A 119 -2.57 -14.78 -1.22
C ARG A 119 -2.49 -13.81 -2.39
N THR A 120 -1.30 -13.50 -2.88
CA THR A 120 -1.10 -12.57 -4.01
C THR A 120 -0.82 -13.27 -5.34
N ARG A 121 -0.92 -14.62 -5.37
CA ARG A 121 -0.78 -15.45 -6.57
C ARG A 121 0.56 -15.22 -7.28
N VAL A 122 1.67 -15.27 -6.49
CA VAL A 122 3.05 -15.14 -6.99
C VAL A 122 3.95 -16.30 -6.54
N ALA A 123 3.37 -17.37 -5.99
CA ALA A 123 4.13 -18.51 -5.49
C ALA A 123 4.91 -19.24 -6.61
N ASP A 124 4.37 -19.27 -7.82
CA ASP A 124 5.01 -19.79 -9.03
C ASP A 124 6.26 -19.02 -9.45
N MET A 125 6.42 -17.77 -8.99
CA MET A 125 7.55 -16.90 -9.28
C MET A 125 8.55 -16.79 -8.12
N ALA A 126 8.43 -17.61 -7.08
CA ALA A 126 9.19 -17.49 -5.85
C ALA A 126 10.71 -17.40 -6.07
N GLU A 127 11.26 -18.21 -6.97
CA GLU A 127 12.68 -18.29 -7.29
C GLU A 127 13.10 -17.37 -8.46
N ARG A 128 12.16 -16.60 -9.03
CA ARG A 128 12.48 -15.68 -10.12
C ARG A 128 12.97 -14.35 -9.58
N HIS A 129 14.01 -13.78 -10.21
CA HIS A 129 14.51 -12.45 -9.86
C HIS A 129 13.45 -11.36 -10.13
N CYS A 130 13.30 -10.43 -9.20
CA CYS A 130 12.33 -9.33 -9.29
C CYS A 130 12.50 -8.48 -10.56
N GLY A 131 13.74 -8.28 -11.02
CA GLY A 131 14.03 -7.55 -12.26
C GLY A 131 13.50 -8.22 -13.53
N LYS A 132 13.25 -9.55 -13.49
CA LYS A 132 12.75 -10.32 -14.64
C LYS A 132 11.23 -10.54 -14.62
N LEU A 133 10.51 -9.91 -13.71
CA LEU A 133 9.06 -10.01 -13.60
C LEU A 133 8.35 -9.07 -14.58
N SER A 134 7.20 -9.51 -15.10
CA SER A 134 6.27 -8.61 -15.79
C SER A 134 5.73 -7.54 -14.83
N LYS A 135 5.15 -6.47 -15.38
CA LYS A 135 4.57 -5.40 -14.56
C LYS A 135 3.50 -5.92 -13.60
N GLY A 136 2.62 -6.80 -14.06
CA GLY A 136 1.57 -7.41 -13.24
C GLY A 136 2.14 -8.22 -12.07
N TYR A 137 3.17 -9.03 -12.33
CA TYR A 137 3.85 -9.76 -11.25
C TYR A 137 4.58 -8.82 -10.28
N ARG A 138 5.21 -7.74 -10.76
CA ARG A 138 5.81 -6.72 -9.86
C ARG A 138 4.77 -6.09 -8.95
N GLN A 139 3.58 -5.76 -9.46
CA GLN A 139 2.48 -5.23 -8.65
C GLN A 139 2.01 -6.24 -7.60
N ARG A 140 1.85 -7.51 -7.96
CA ARG A 140 1.46 -8.58 -7.01
C ARG A 140 2.52 -8.82 -5.93
N VAL A 141 3.81 -8.79 -6.28
CA VAL A 141 4.91 -8.86 -5.29
C VAL A 141 4.90 -7.62 -4.39
N GLY A 142 4.64 -6.43 -4.95
CA GLY A 142 4.44 -5.21 -4.17
C GLY A 142 3.25 -5.31 -3.21
N LEU A 143 2.17 -5.98 -3.61
CA LEU A 143 1.03 -6.24 -2.74
C LEU A 143 1.39 -7.28 -1.65
N ALA A 144 2.15 -8.34 -2.00
CA ALA A 144 2.65 -9.32 -1.04
C ALA A 144 3.46 -8.67 0.08
N GLN A 145 4.37 -7.75 -0.27
CA GLN A 145 5.16 -7.00 0.72
C GLN A 145 4.29 -6.10 1.60
N ALA A 146 3.21 -5.55 1.05
CA ALA A 146 2.30 -4.70 1.82
C ALA A 146 1.51 -5.49 2.87
N ILE A 147 1.14 -6.77 2.59
CA ILE A 147 0.32 -7.60 3.49
C ILE A 147 1.13 -8.53 4.41
N ILE A 148 2.43 -8.70 4.21
CA ILE A 148 3.25 -9.75 4.85
C ILE A 148 3.22 -9.73 6.38
N HIS A 149 3.09 -8.54 6.98
CA HIS A 149 3.02 -8.33 8.43
C HIS A 149 1.59 -8.25 8.97
N ASN A 150 0.59 -8.58 8.13
CA ASN A 150 -0.84 -8.55 8.44
C ASN A 150 -1.30 -7.20 9.02
N PRO A 151 -1.17 -6.09 8.28
CA PRO A 151 -1.51 -4.76 8.76
C PRO A 151 -3.03 -4.58 8.93
N ASP A 152 -3.45 -3.64 9.78
CA ASP A 152 -4.86 -3.27 9.91
C ASP A 152 -5.36 -2.46 8.70
N VAL A 153 -4.46 -1.67 8.09
CA VAL A 153 -4.75 -0.75 6.98
C VAL A 153 -3.85 -1.03 5.79
N LEU A 154 -4.44 -1.06 4.59
CA LEU A 154 -3.72 -1.10 3.32
C LEU A 154 -3.92 0.22 2.56
N ILE A 155 -2.82 0.83 2.16
CA ILE A 155 -2.81 2.02 1.31
C ILE A 155 -2.20 1.63 -0.03
N LEU A 156 -2.99 1.72 -1.11
CA LEU A 156 -2.64 1.26 -2.44
C LEU A 156 -2.68 2.43 -3.43
N ASP A 157 -1.52 2.85 -3.91
CA ASP A 157 -1.41 3.97 -4.83
C ASP A 157 -1.38 3.45 -6.28
N GLU A 158 -2.47 3.70 -7.02
CA GLU A 158 -2.67 3.28 -8.43
C GLU A 158 -2.32 1.79 -8.68
N PRO A 159 -2.92 0.84 -7.92
CA PRO A 159 -2.51 -0.57 -7.95
C PRO A 159 -2.70 -1.26 -9.31
N THR A 160 -3.47 -0.66 -10.20
CA THR A 160 -3.76 -1.18 -11.55
C THR A 160 -3.11 -0.37 -12.68
N ALA A 161 -2.27 0.62 -12.37
CA ALA A 161 -1.67 1.50 -13.36
C ALA A 161 -0.82 0.74 -14.39
N GLY A 162 -1.18 0.88 -15.68
CA GLY A 162 -0.45 0.28 -16.81
C GLY A 162 -0.46 -1.24 -16.85
N LEU A 163 -1.46 -1.87 -16.26
CA LEU A 163 -1.80 -3.27 -16.42
C LEU A 163 -2.73 -3.44 -17.63
N ASP A 164 -2.70 -4.62 -18.27
CA ASP A 164 -3.67 -4.98 -19.29
C ASP A 164 -5.07 -5.24 -18.68
N PRO A 165 -6.15 -5.25 -19.47
CA PRO A 165 -7.53 -5.41 -18.96
C PRO A 165 -7.75 -6.66 -18.12
N LYS A 166 -7.13 -7.79 -18.47
CA LYS A 166 -7.23 -9.03 -17.70
C LYS A 166 -6.56 -8.90 -16.34
N GLN A 167 -5.35 -8.35 -16.30
CA GLN A 167 -4.61 -8.11 -15.07
C GLN A 167 -5.32 -7.10 -14.14
N ILE A 168 -6.00 -6.09 -14.71
CA ILE A 168 -6.82 -5.14 -13.93
C ILE A 168 -7.93 -5.89 -13.19
N ILE A 169 -8.68 -6.76 -13.89
CA ILE A 169 -9.76 -7.56 -13.28
C ILE A 169 -9.22 -8.46 -12.18
N GLU A 170 -8.11 -9.17 -12.43
CA GLU A 170 -7.46 -10.04 -11.46
C GLU A 170 -6.95 -9.29 -10.22
N THR A 171 -6.36 -8.11 -10.42
CA THR A 171 -5.86 -7.27 -9.32
C THR A 171 -7.01 -6.70 -8.48
N ARG A 172 -8.10 -6.26 -9.12
CA ARG A 172 -9.31 -5.80 -8.41
C ARG A 172 -9.95 -6.93 -7.58
N ALA A 173 -10.05 -8.13 -8.13
CA ALA A 173 -10.56 -9.30 -7.41
C ALA A 173 -9.70 -9.58 -6.17
N LEU A 174 -8.38 -9.56 -6.32
CA LEU A 174 -7.43 -9.76 -5.23
C LEU A 174 -7.57 -8.67 -4.13
N ILE A 175 -7.71 -7.40 -4.50
CA ILE A 175 -7.93 -6.30 -3.54
C ILE A 175 -9.26 -6.51 -2.79
N LYS A 176 -10.32 -6.94 -3.46
CA LYS A 176 -11.60 -7.27 -2.81
C LYS A 176 -11.48 -8.43 -1.82
N GLU A 177 -10.73 -9.48 -2.16
CA GLU A 177 -10.44 -10.61 -1.25
C GLU A 177 -9.68 -10.14 0.02
N LEU A 178 -8.76 -9.17 -0.13
CA LEU A 178 -8.01 -8.60 0.98
C LEU A 178 -8.87 -7.71 1.91
N ALA A 179 -9.91 -7.06 1.40
CA ALA A 179 -10.80 -6.20 2.18
C ALA A 179 -11.52 -6.93 3.32
N GLY A 180 -11.73 -8.24 3.22
CA GLY A 180 -12.30 -9.05 4.31
C GLY A 180 -11.47 -9.05 5.60
N SER A 181 -10.18 -8.66 5.52
CA SER A 181 -9.23 -8.68 6.64
C SER A 181 -8.61 -7.31 6.93
N HIS A 182 -8.74 -6.35 6.02
CA HIS A 182 -8.04 -5.06 6.09
C HIS A 182 -9.00 -3.90 5.77
N THR A 183 -8.72 -2.73 6.33
CA THR A 183 -9.31 -1.46 5.85
C THR A 183 -8.44 -0.96 4.71
N ILE A 184 -9.05 -0.61 3.56
CA ILE A 184 -8.28 -0.30 2.35
C ILE A 184 -8.57 1.13 1.89
N ILE A 185 -7.52 1.89 1.62
CA ILE A 185 -7.58 3.10 0.78
C ILE A 185 -6.84 2.81 -0.51
N LEU A 186 -7.45 3.10 -1.63
CA LEU A 186 -6.79 3.01 -2.94
C LEU A 186 -6.99 4.27 -3.76
N SER A 187 -5.97 4.68 -4.50
CA SER A 187 -6.10 5.69 -5.54
C SER A 187 -6.33 5.03 -6.88
N THR A 188 -7.15 5.66 -7.72
CA THR A 188 -7.35 5.23 -9.10
C THR A 188 -7.80 6.41 -9.97
N HIS A 189 -7.43 6.37 -11.25
CA HIS A 189 -7.94 7.27 -12.28
C HIS A 189 -8.96 6.59 -13.20
N ILE A 190 -9.24 5.29 -12.97
CA ILE A 190 -10.17 4.48 -13.76
C ILE A 190 -11.44 4.26 -12.91
N LEU A 191 -12.59 4.66 -13.43
CA LEU A 191 -13.89 4.37 -12.83
C LEU A 191 -14.11 2.85 -12.70
N PRO A 192 -14.81 2.40 -11.65
CA PRO A 192 -15.07 1.00 -11.43
C PRO A 192 -15.96 0.38 -12.54
#